data_f6cac1acc6f886843065b3475c8781fd
#
_entry.id   f6cac1acc6f886843065b3475c8781fd
#
_cell.length_a   1.000
_cell.length_b   1.000
_cell.length_c   1.000
_cell.angle_alpha   90.00
_cell.angle_beta   90.00
_cell.angle_gamma   90.00
#
_symmetry.space_group_name_H-M   'P 1'
#
loop_
_entity.id
_entity.type
_entity.pdbx_description
1 polymer ?
#
loop_
_entity_poly.entity_id
_entity_poly.type
_entity_poly.pdbx_seq_one_letter_code
_entity_poly.pdbx_strand_id
1 'polypeptide(L)'
;MRNIYVYNIDIVFMKYTVILENGEDGYIIAHVPALKGCHTQGKTKEEALKNAREAIELYIESFKALNKPLPQDTSSETEVNA
;
A
#
# COMPACT_ATOMS: atom_id res chain seq x y z
N MET A 1 1.12 8.90 20.60
CA MET A 1 0.10 8.17 19.82
C MET A 1 0.43 8.28 18.34
N ARG A 2 0.37 7.18 17.62
CA ARG A 2 0.69 7.20 16.20
C ARG A 2 -0.49 7.70 15.39
N ASN A 3 -0.19 8.52 14.38
CA ASN A 3 -1.19 8.91 13.40
C ASN A 3 -1.18 7.89 12.28
N ILE A 4 -2.36 7.36 11.98
CA ILE A 4 -2.52 6.38 10.93
C ILE A 4 -3.49 6.95 9.91
N TYR A 5 -3.09 6.89 8.64
CA TYR A 5 -3.90 7.41 7.54
C TYR A 5 -4.15 6.30 6.54
N VAL A 6 -5.36 6.26 6.00
CA VAL A 6 -5.76 5.21 5.06
C VAL A 6 -6.09 5.84 3.72
N TYR A 7 -5.49 5.31 2.67
CA TYR A 7 -5.69 5.79 1.30
C TYR A 7 -6.01 4.62 0.39
N ASN A 8 -6.65 4.92 -0.73
CA ASN A 8 -6.88 3.94 -1.78
C ASN A 8 -6.14 4.40 -3.03
N ILE A 9 -5.42 3.49 -3.65
CA ILE A 9 -4.73 3.76 -4.91
C ILE A 9 -5.33 2.90 -5.99
N ASP A 10 -5.75 3.55 -7.09
CA ASP A 10 -6.28 2.86 -8.26
C ASP A 10 -5.14 2.48 -9.19
N ILE A 11 -5.03 1.19 -9.50
CA ILE A 11 -4.04 0.71 -10.46
C ILE A 11 -4.71 -0.32 -11.35
N VAL A 12 -4.80 -0.01 -12.65
CA VAL A 12 -5.29 -0.91 -13.70
C VAL A 12 -6.60 -1.59 -13.26
N PHE A 13 -7.63 -0.80 -13.01
CA PHE A 13 -8.96 -1.28 -12.62
C PHE A 13 -9.03 -1.93 -11.24
N MET A 14 -7.96 -1.87 -10.46
CA MET A 14 -7.94 -2.42 -9.10
C MET A 14 -7.64 -1.30 -8.11
N LYS A 15 -8.21 -1.43 -6.93
CA LYS A 15 -7.95 -0.49 -5.84
C LYS A 15 -7.20 -1.22 -4.74
N TYR A 16 -6.16 -0.59 -4.23
CA TYR A 16 -5.42 -1.13 -3.11
C TYR A 16 -5.40 -0.12 -1.97
N THR A 17 -5.66 -0.62 -0.78
CA THR A 17 -5.57 0.19 0.43
C THR A 17 -4.10 0.37 0.80
N VAL A 18 -3.74 1.62 1.09
CA VAL A 18 -2.40 1.95 1.58
C VAL A 18 -2.55 2.60 2.95
N ILE A 19 -1.88 2.05 3.94
CA ILE A 19 -1.92 2.58 5.30
C ILE A 19 -0.62 3.31 5.56
N LEU A 20 -0.72 4.60 5.87
CA LEU A 20 0.43 5.42 6.23
C LEU A 20 0.48 5.59 7.73
N GLU A 21 1.67 5.44 8.31
CA GLU A 21 1.88 5.73 9.72
C GLU A 21 3.23 6.39 9.91
N ASN A 22 3.35 7.16 10.98
CA ASN A 22 4.61 7.80 11.30
C ASN A 22 5.61 6.75 11.78
N GLY A 23 6.77 6.73 11.14
CA GLY A 23 7.88 5.89 11.57
C GLY A 23 8.86 6.69 12.41
N GLU A 24 10.03 6.14 12.62
CA GLU A 24 11.09 6.82 13.33
C GLU A 24 11.83 7.77 12.39
N ASP A 25 12.50 8.74 12.97
CA ASP A 25 13.35 9.69 12.25
C ASP A 25 12.61 10.54 11.23
N GLY A 26 11.31 10.77 11.44
CA GLY A 26 10.52 11.64 10.58
C GLY A 26 10.07 10.99 9.30
N TYR A 27 10.34 9.72 9.09
CA TYR A 27 9.85 9.00 7.91
C TYR A 27 8.40 8.59 8.10
N ILE A 28 7.70 8.47 6.98
CA ILE A 28 6.35 7.96 6.95
C ILE A 28 6.39 6.60 6.28
N ILE A 29 5.87 5.59 6.97
CA ILE A 29 5.87 4.22 6.48
C ILE A 29 4.55 3.95 5.78
N ALA A 30 4.61 3.31 4.61
CA ALA A 30 3.43 2.93 3.84
C ALA A 30 3.35 1.40 3.78
N HIS A 31 2.20 0.87 4.14
CA HIS A 31 1.91 -0.56 4.06
C HIS A 31 0.78 -0.81 3.09
N VAL A 32 0.90 -1.88 2.31
CA VAL A 32 -0.17 -2.31 1.41
C VAL A 32 -0.62 -3.70 1.89
N PRO A 33 -1.65 -3.77 2.75
CA PRO A 33 -2.00 -5.03 3.41
C PRO A 33 -2.34 -6.18 2.46
N ALA A 34 -2.97 -5.88 1.32
CA ALA A 34 -3.35 -6.92 0.36
C ALA A 34 -2.15 -7.59 -0.30
N LEU A 35 -1.01 -6.92 -0.31
CA LEU A 35 0.20 -7.40 -0.98
C LEU A 35 1.23 -7.75 0.07
N LYS A 36 1.37 -9.04 0.35
CA LYS A 36 2.22 -9.51 1.43
C LYS A 36 3.66 -9.03 1.26
N GLY A 37 4.17 -8.41 2.30
CA GLY A 37 5.52 -7.88 2.31
C GLY A 37 5.70 -6.57 1.56
N CYS A 38 4.62 -5.99 1.04
CA CYS A 38 4.70 -4.73 0.31
C CYS A 38 4.62 -3.55 1.28
N HIS A 39 5.75 -2.95 1.55
CA HIS A 39 5.81 -1.74 2.35
C HIS A 39 6.98 -0.90 1.87
N THR A 40 6.86 0.39 2.11
CA THR A 40 7.87 1.36 1.71
C THR A 40 7.81 2.55 2.65
N GLN A 41 8.55 3.59 2.35
CA GLN A 41 8.57 4.78 3.18
C GLN A 41 8.87 6.02 2.35
N GLY A 42 8.63 7.18 2.93
CA GLY A 42 8.95 8.45 2.33
C GLY A 42 9.10 9.50 3.41
N LYS A 43 9.64 10.65 3.04
CA LYS A 43 9.84 11.75 3.98
C LYS A 43 8.57 12.57 4.17
N THR A 44 7.65 12.49 3.20
CA THR A 44 6.35 13.17 3.26
C THR A 44 5.29 12.16 2.90
N LYS A 45 4.02 12.52 3.16
CA LYS A 45 2.91 11.67 2.77
C LYS A 45 2.86 11.48 1.26
N GLU A 46 3.10 12.55 0.51
CA GLU A 46 3.10 12.47 -0.96
C GLU A 46 4.18 11.53 -1.44
N GLU A 47 5.38 11.61 -0.87
CA GLU A 47 6.48 10.74 -1.25
C GLU A 47 6.17 9.30 -0.89
N ALA A 48 5.63 9.05 0.30
CA ALA A 48 5.29 7.71 0.73
C ALA A 48 4.22 7.09 -0.18
N LEU A 49 3.21 7.88 -0.58
CA LEU A 49 2.17 7.40 -1.49
C LEU A 49 2.72 7.13 -2.88
N LYS A 50 3.60 8.00 -3.37
CA LYS A 50 4.24 7.78 -4.67
C LYS A 50 5.06 6.49 -4.66
N ASN A 51 5.84 6.29 -3.60
CA ASN A 51 6.65 5.09 -3.47
C ASN A 51 5.78 3.84 -3.32
N ALA A 52 4.64 3.96 -2.62
CA ALA A 52 3.70 2.86 -2.50
C ALA A 52 3.11 2.48 -3.84
N ARG A 53 2.74 3.47 -4.67
CA ARG A 53 2.22 3.19 -6.01
C ARG A 53 3.25 2.42 -6.84
N GLU A 54 4.49 2.87 -6.82
CA GLU A 54 5.55 2.20 -7.56
C GLU A 54 5.77 0.77 -7.06
N ALA A 55 5.72 0.59 -5.74
CA ALA A 55 5.88 -0.75 -5.16
C ALA A 55 4.74 -1.68 -5.57
N ILE A 56 3.50 -1.16 -5.59
CA ILE A 56 2.34 -1.94 -6.02
C ILE A 56 2.49 -2.33 -7.49
N GLU A 57 2.90 -1.39 -8.32
CA GLU A 57 3.07 -1.66 -9.75
C GLU A 57 4.11 -2.74 -10.01
N LEU A 58 5.22 -2.70 -9.30
CA LEU A 58 6.25 -3.73 -9.41
C LEU A 58 5.76 -5.08 -8.93
N TYR A 59 4.99 -5.08 -7.85
CA TYR A 59 4.41 -6.31 -7.30
C TYR A 59 3.47 -6.97 -8.33
N ILE A 60 2.63 -6.15 -8.96
CA ILE A 60 1.69 -6.62 -9.98
C ILE A 60 2.45 -7.18 -11.17
N GLU A 61 3.50 -6.49 -11.63
CA GLU A 61 4.31 -6.98 -12.73
C GLU A 61 4.93 -8.34 -12.43
N SER A 62 5.42 -8.51 -11.20
CA SER A 62 5.99 -9.79 -10.79
C SER A 62 4.96 -10.92 -10.85
N PHE A 63 3.75 -10.64 -10.39
CA PHE A 63 2.68 -11.64 -10.43
C PHE A 63 2.29 -11.99 -11.85
N LYS A 64 2.20 -11.00 -12.74
CA LYS A 64 1.90 -11.25 -14.14
C LYS A 64 2.98 -12.08 -14.81
N ALA A 65 4.24 -11.78 -14.52
CA ALA A 65 5.36 -12.53 -15.09
C ALA A 65 5.35 -14.00 -14.67
N LEU A 66 4.83 -14.27 -13.47
CA LEU A 66 4.75 -15.63 -12.93
C LEU A 66 3.40 -16.29 -13.22
N ASN A 67 2.51 -15.63 -13.95
CA ASN A 67 1.16 -16.10 -14.23
C ASN A 67 0.37 -16.42 -12.97
N LYS A 68 0.58 -15.63 -11.92
CA LYS A 68 -0.16 -15.78 -10.67
C LYS A 68 -1.34 -14.82 -10.65
N PRO A 69 -2.47 -15.23 -10.04
CA PRO A 69 -3.59 -14.30 -9.88
C PRO A 69 -3.20 -13.17 -8.94
N LEU A 70 -3.68 -11.97 -9.26
CA LEU A 70 -3.41 -10.80 -8.44
C LEU A 70 -4.19 -10.87 -7.13
N PRO A 71 -3.57 -10.55 -5.99
CA PRO A 71 -4.30 -10.47 -4.73
C PRO A 71 -5.36 -9.39 -4.79
N GLN A 72 -6.50 -9.64 -4.17
CA GLN A 72 -7.56 -8.66 -4.08
C GLN A 72 -7.48 -7.95 -2.75
N ASP A 73 -7.82 -6.66 -2.77
CA ASP A 73 -7.79 -5.86 -1.56
C ASP A 73 -9.11 -5.99 -0.81
N THR A 74 -9.05 -6.60 0.37
CA THR A 74 -10.19 -6.68 1.28
C THR A 74 -9.97 -5.89 2.55
N SER A 75 -8.85 -5.17 2.62
CA SER A 75 -8.44 -4.46 3.83
C SER A 75 -9.43 -3.36 4.22
N SER A 76 -9.97 -2.65 3.24
CA SER A 76 -10.91 -1.58 3.52
C SER A 76 -12.20 -2.11 4.14
N GLU A 77 -12.62 -3.30 3.77
CA GLU A 77 -13.80 -3.95 4.36
C GLU A 77 -13.54 -4.27 5.82
N THR A 78 -12.35 -4.76 6.12
CA THR A 78 -11.96 -5.07 7.48
C THR A 78 -11.97 -3.83 8.35
N GLU A 79 -11.50 -2.71 7.83
CA GLU A 79 -11.47 -1.47 8.58
C GLU A 79 -12.86 -0.92 8.84
N VAL A 80 -13.76 -1.03 7.89
CA VAL A 80 -15.13 -0.58 8.08
C VAL A 80 -15.78 -1.32 9.22
N ASN A 81 -15.42 -2.57 9.41
CA ASN A 81 -16.00 -3.41 10.45
C ASN A 81 -15.28 -3.30 11.79
N ALA A 82 -14.17 -2.66 11.81
CA ALA A 82 -13.43 -2.46 13.05
C ALA A 82 -13.98 -1.25 13.77
#